data_4c46565e62d2598b2d212518b8f6189a
#
_entry.id   4c46565e62d2598b2d212518b8f6189a
#
_cell.length_a   1.000
_cell.length_b   1.000
_cell.length_c   1.000
_cell.angle_alpha   90.00
_cell.angle_beta   90.00
_cell.angle_gamma   90.00
#
_symmetry.space_group_name_H-M   'P 1'
#
loop_
_entity.id
_entity.type
_entity.pdbx_description
1 polymer ?
#
loop_
_entity_poly.entity_id
_entity_poly.type
_entity_poly.pdbx_seq_one_letter_code
_entity_poly.pdbx_strand_id
1 'polypeptide(L)'
;KVEVERQQPPDPGYITMSSIVTYHFPARGDKPPVTMKWVERGNKVPKPAGWEKDKPLPEEGGMYMTGTKETLFHAGMRPASPAIIPTNRFMDMREDLSKIPRLPSVGAGPVEEWFTAIKGGPAPGSNFDYAAPLSEMVLLGALAQRSGKTIEWDAKNMKVKGHPEFDTWIKEPVRKGWEYGEDI
;
A
#
# COMPACT_ATOMS: atom_id res chain seq x y z
N LYS A 1 12.24 1.05 4.87
CA LYS A 1 12.05 1.16 6.33
C LYS A 1 10.57 1.36 6.63
N VAL A 2 10.08 0.71 7.68
CA VAL A 2 8.70 0.86 8.16
C VAL A 2 8.73 1.21 9.65
N GLU A 3 8.00 2.24 10.04
CA GLU A 3 7.86 2.71 11.42
C GLU A 3 6.40 2.64 11.85
N VAL A 4 6.15 2.47 13.14
CA VAL A 4 4.81 2.41 13.69
C VAL A 4 4.67 3.30 14.93
N GLU A 5 3.63 4.12 14.93
CA GLU A 5 3.13 4.81 16.12
C GLU A 5 1.83 4.10 16.54
N ARG A 6 1.72 3.73 17.79
CA ARG A 6 0.57 2.97 18.32
C ARG A 6 0.05 3.60 19.59
N GLN A 7 -1.24 3.49 19.80
CA GLN A 7 -1.89 3.91 21.04
C GLN A 7 -1.89 2.81 22.12
N GLN A 8 -1.59 1.56 21.73
CA GLN A 8 -1.61 0.38 22.60
C GLN A 8 -0.25 -0.31 22.60
N PRO A 9 0.13 -1.01 23.69
CA PRO A 9 1.32 -1.84 23.73
C PRO A 9 1.34 -2.89 22.62
N PRO A 10 2.51 -3.40 22.21
CA PRO A 10 2.60 -4.52 21.29
C PRO A 10 1.99 -5.77 21.89
N ASP A 11 1.24 -6.48 21.05
CA ASP A 11 0.75 -7.82 21.39
C ASP A 11 1.14 -8.77 20.25
N PRO A 12 1.88 -9.84 20.52
CA PRO A 12 2.28 -10.81 19.49
C PRO A 12 1.10 -11.59 18.93
N GLY A 13 -0.06 -11.57 19.60
CA GLY A 13 -1.27 -12.28 19.16
C GLY A 13 -2.11 -11.54 18.16
N TYR A 14 -2.08 -10.20 18.13
CA TYR A 14 -2.90 -9.41 17.19
C TYR A 14 -2.25 -8.11 16.75
N ILE A 15 -2.84 -7.57 15.68
CA ILE A 15 -2.54 -6.24 15.15
C ILE A 15 -3.29 -5.21 16.01
N THR A 16 -2.64 -4.10 16.34
CA THR A 16 -3.27 -3.00 17.08
C THR A 16 -4.46 -2.41 16.30
N MET A 17 -5.50 -2.02 17.03
CA MET A 17 -6.71 -1.42 16.45
C MET A 17 -6.54 0.05 16.06
N SER A 18 -5.47 0.70 16.46
CA SER A 18 -5.23 2.12 16.20
C SER A 18 -3.73 2.39 16.09
N SER A 19 -3.29 2.68 14.89
CA SER A 19 -1.90 2.97 14.60
C SER A 19 -1.72 3.93 13.43
N ILE A 20 -0.51 4.49 13.33
CA ILE A 20 0.00 5.14 12.12
C ILE A 20 1.23 4.35 11.68
N VAL A 21 1.17 3.74 10.50
CA VAL A 21 2.30 3.06 9.91
C VAL A 21 2.91 3.95 8.83
N THR A 22 4.19 4.25 8.99
CA THR A 22 4.94 5.08 8.05
C THR A 22 5.94 4.23 7.27
N TYR A 23 5.77 4.20 5.96
CA TYR A 23 6.66 3.51 5.02
C TYR A 23 7.59 4.50 4.34
N HIS A 24 8.87 4.22 4.35
CA HIS A 24 9.89 5.01 3.66
C HIS A 24 10.44 4.21 2.49
N PHE A 25 10.09 4.62 1.29
CA PHE A 25 10.61 4.05 0.04
C PHE A 25 11.79 4.88 -0.44
N PRO A 26 12.92 4.24 -0.78
CA PRO A 26 14.06 4.94 -1.36
C PRO A 26 13.76 5.47 -2.76
N ALA A 27 14.61 6.35 -3.24
CA ALA A 27 14.59 6.75 -4.64
C ALA A 27 14.79 5.54 -5.58
N ARG A 28 14.15 5.57 -6.75
CA ARG A 28 14.24 4.52 -7.77
C ARG A 28 14.49 5.14 -9.14
N GLY A 29 15.69 4.97 -9.66
CA GLY A 29 16.08 5.61 -10.91
C GLY A 29 15.91 7.13 -10.81
N ASP A 30 15.13 7.71 -11.70
CA ASP A 30 14.78 9.13 -11.75
C ASP A 30 13.66 9.56 -10.79
N LYS A 31 13.05 8.60 -10.08
CA LYS A 31 11.93 8.86 -9.18
C LYS A 31 12.43 9.19 -7.77
N PRO A 32 11.91 10.25 -7.14
CA PRO A 32 12.29 10.65 -5.79
C PRO A 32 11.87 9.60 -4.75
N PRO A 33 12.42 9.66 -3.53
CA PRO A 33 11.93 8.86 -2.43
C PRO A 33 10.47 9.22 -2.10
N VAL A 34 9.72 8.25 -1.59
CA VAL A 34 8.31 8.42 -1.22
C VAL A 34 8.12 8.02 0.24
N THR A 35 7.37 8.83 0.97
CA THR A 35 6.86 8.47 2.30
C THR A 35 5.36 8.25 2.22
N MET A 36 4.90 7.08 2.64
CA MET A 36 3.48 6.75 2.73
C MET A 36 3.09 6.56 4.19
N LYS A 37 1.98 7.16 4.59
CA LYS A 37 1.39 6.96 5.93
C LYS A 37 0.06 6.25 5.79
N TRP A 38 -0.06 5.11 6.46
CA TRP A 38 -1.31 4.40 6.66
C TRP A 38 -1.85 4.78 8.04
N VAL A 39 -2.96 5.50 8.05
CA VAL A 39 -3.53 6.06 9.28
C VAL A 39 -4.82 5.32 9.59
N GLU A 40 -4.83 4.59 10.70
CA GLU A 40 -6.00 3.83 11.12
C GLU A 40 -6.93 4.65 12.01
N ARG A 41 -8.14 4.09 12.21
CA ARG A 41 -9.24 4.70 12.99
C ARG A 41 -8.75 5.28 14.33
N GLY A 42 -9.28 6.45 14.67
CA GLY A 42 -8.98 7.16 15.92
C GLY A 42 -7.78 8.11 15.84
N ASN A 43 -7.00 8.02 14.78
CA ASN A 43 -5.89 8.94 14.55
C ASN A 43 -6.30 10.11 13.66
N LYS A 44 -5.74 11.29 13.92
CA LYS A 44 -6.00 12.48 13.10
C LYS A 44 -5.22 12.40 11.80
N VAL A 45 -5.92 12.55 10.69
CA VAL A 45 -5.32 12.73 9.37
C VAL A 45 -5.21 14.24 9.11
N PRO A 46 -4.02 14.79 8.84
CA PRO A 46 -3.90 16.20 8.46
C PRO A 46 -4.59 16.45 7.13
N LYS A 47 -5.20 17.63 6.98
CA LYS A 47 -5.76 18.03 5.69
C LYS A 47 -4.63 18.28 4.69
N PRO A 48 -4.73 17.77 3.45
CA PRO A 48 -3.71 18.06 2.44
C PRO A 48 -3.75 19.50 1.97
N ALA A 49 -2.65 19.96 1.42
CA ALA A 49 -2.58 21.31 0.82
C ALA A 49 -3.64 21.44 -0.29
N GLY A 50 -4.33 22.58 -0.32
CA GLY A 50 -5.42 22.83 -1.28
C GLY A 50 -6.79 22.32 -0.85
N TRP A 51 -6.89 21.62 0.30
CA TRP A 51 -8.20 21.24 0.86
C TRP A 51 -8.94 22.45 1.42
N GLU A 52 -10.25 22.53 1.21
CA GLU A 52 -11.09 23.58 1.76
C GLU A 52 -11.03 23.60 3.29
N LYS A 53 -10.71 24.77 3.88
CA LYS A 53 -10.39 24.89 5.30
C LYS A 53 -11.51 24.36 6.21
N ASP A 54 -12.74 24.68 5.89
CA ASP A 54 -13.92 24.36 6.73
C ASP A 54 -14.58 23.02 6.35
N LYS A 55 -14.14 22.38 5.27
CA LYS A 55 -14.67 21.09 4.84
C LYS A 55 -14.00 19.93 5.60
N PRO A 56 -14.74 19.07 6.27
CA PRO A 56 -14.18 17.87 6.90
C PRO A 56 -13.59 16.93 5.84
N LEU A 57 -12.63 16.09 6.24
CA LEU A 57 -12.25 14.93 5.44
C LEU A 57 -13.39 13.92 5.44
N PRO A 58 -13.54 13.10 4.37
CA PRO A 58 -14.56 12.06 4.30
C PRO A 58 -14.46 11.07 5.48
N GLU A 59 -15.58 10.75 6.09
CA GLU A 59 -15.66 9.82 7.22
C GLU A 59 -15.37 8.38 6.80
N GLU A 60 -15.71 8.02 5.56
CA GLU A 60 -15.42 6.72 4.95
C GLU A 60 -13.94 6.49 4.68
N GLY A 61 -13.10 7.49 4.99
CA GLY A 61 -11.67 7.46 4.68
C GLY A 61 -11.38 7.81 3.23
N GLY A 62 -10.20 7.44 2.79
CA GLY A 62 -9.73 7.74 1.44
C GLY A 62 -8.21 7.83 1.39
N MET A 63 -7.71 8.43 0.33
CA MET A 63 -6.30 8.65 0.13
C MET A 63 -6.05 10.04 -0.45
N TYR A 64 -4.96 10.67 -0.05
CA TYR A 64 -4.38 11.74 -0.84
C TYR A 64 -2.89 11.49 -1.09
N MET A 65 -2.42 11.97 -2.22
CA MET A 65 -1.04 11.86 -2.63
C MET A 65 -0.54 13.26 -3.04
N THR A 66 0.40 13.80 -2.28
CA THR A 66 1.01 15.11 -2.57
C THR A 66 2.22 14.90 -3.47
N GLY A 67 2.12 15.40 -4.69
CA GLY A 67 3.22 15.44 -5.65
C GLY A 67 3.98 16.76 -5.60
N THR A 68 4.92 16.93 -6.51
CA THR A 68 5.70 18.19 -6.64
C THR A 68 4.91 19.34 -7.29
N LYS A 69 3.82 19.02 -7.98
CA LYS A 69 2.97 19.98 -8.70
C LYS A 69 1.57 20.03 -8.13
N GLU A 70 0.96 18.87 -7.97
CA GLU A 70 -0.46 18.75 -7.65
C GLU A 70 -0.66 17.74 -6.52
N THR A 71 -1.83 17.78 -5.88
CA THR A 71 -2.27 16.78 -4.91
C THR A 71 -3.45 16.02 -5.49
N LEU A 72 -3.32 14.69 -5.54
CA LEU A 72 -4.41 13.78 -5.86
C LEU A 72 -5.16 13.41 -4.60
N PHE A 73 -6.46 13.26 -4.72
CA PHE A 73 -7.35 12.81 -3.65
C PHE A 73 -8.43 11.88 -4.19
N HIS A 74 -8.82 10.91 -3.40
CA HIS A 74 -10.07 10.20 -3.58
C HIS A 74 -10.68 9.82 -2.22
N ALA A 75 -12.00 9.79 -2.15
CA ALA A 75 -12.74 9.31 -0.97
C ALA A 75 -13.02 7.80 -1.08
N GLY A 76 -13.17 7.16 0.08
CA GLY A 76 -13.52 5.75 0.19
C GLY A 76 -12.37 4.79 -0.08
N MET A 77 -12.66 3.51 0.03
CA MET A 77 -11.66 2.44 -0.06
C MET A 77 -11.32 2.03 -1.51
N ARG A 78 -12.10 2.45 -2.48
CA ARG A 78 -11.90 2.09 -3.89
C ARG A 78 -11.66 3.35 -4.72
N PRO A 79 -10.55 3.46 -5.44
CA PRO A 79 -10.19 4.67 -6.20
C PRO A 79 -11.01 4.79 -7.49
N ALA A 80 -12.33 4.98 -7.35
CA ALA A 80 -13.24 5.08 -8.49
C ALA A 80 -13.13 6.42 -9.24
N SER A 81 -12.85 7.50 -8.53
CA SER A 81 -12.86 8.85 -9.10
C SER A 81 -11.79 9.72 -8.43
N PRO A 82 -10.50 9.47 -8.69
CA PRO A 82 -9.46 10.35 -8.18
C PRO A 82 -9.59 11.74 -8.80
N ALA A 83 -9.37 12.77 -8.00
CA ALA A 83 -9.42 14.16 -8.42
C ALA A 83 -8.16 14.90 -7.99
N ILE A 84 -7.84 15.98 -8.69
CA ILE A 84 -6.83 16.94 -8.27
C ILE A 84 -7.51 17.95 -7.33
N ILE A 85 -6.82 18.35 -6.29
CA ILE A 85 -7.28 19.41 -5.38
C ILE A 85 -6.33 20.61 -5.42
N PRO A 86 -6.88 21.82 -5.33
CA PRO A 86 -8.29 22.20 -5.17
C PRO A 86 -9.13 21.92 -6.45
N THR A 87 -10.45 21.89 -6.30
CA THR A 87 -11.37 21.48 -7.38
C THR A 87 -11.28 22.34 -8.65
N ASN A 88 -11.04 23.66 -8.51
CA ASN A 88 -10.84 24.53 -9.68
C ASN A 88 -9.64 24.05 -10.51
N ARG A 89 -8.55 23.65 -9.88
CA ARG A 89 -7.36 23.15 -10.56
C ARG A 89 -7.65 21.85 -11.32
N PHE A 90 -8.50 20.98 -10.77
CA PHE A 90 -8.96 19.77 -11.47
C PHE A 90 -9.75 20.12 -12.74
N MET A 91 -10.60 21.14 -12.66
CA MET A 91 -11.38 21.58 -13.83
C MET A 91 -10.50 22.14 -14.94
N ASP A 92 -9.47 22.92 -14.59
CA ASP A 92 -8.50 23.47 -15.55
C ASP A 92 -7.72 22.36 -16.30
N MET A 93 -7.43 21.26 -15.60
CA MET A 93 -6.65 20.14 -16.14
C MET A 93 -7.48 19.05 -16.80
N ARG A 94 -8.82 19.16 -16.79
CA ARG A 94 -9.73 18.09 -17.22
C ARG A 94 -9.46 17.59 -18.64
N GLU A 95 -9.15 18.49 -19.56
CA GLU A 95 -8.85 18.15 -20.94
C GLU A 95 -7.57 17.32 -21.03
N ASP A 96 -6.49 17.73 -20.35
CA ASP A 96 -5.21 17.01 -20.38
C ASP A 96 -5.32 15.66 -19.68
N LEU A 97 -6.05 15.58 -18.57
CA LEU A 97 -6.31 14.31 -17.86
C LEU A 97 -7.10 13.31 -18.72
N SER A 98 -7.99 13.80 -19.60
CA SER A 98 -8.75 12.95 -20.51
C SER A 98 -7.88 12.28 -21.58
N LYS A 99 -6.71 12.84 -21.87
CA LYS A 99 -5.73 12.31 -22.83
C LYS A 99 -4.83 11.20 -22.26
N ILE A 100 -4.85 11.00 -20.93
CA ILE A 100 -4.05 9.95 -20.28
C ILE A 100 -4.61 8.59 -20.72
N PRO A 101 -3.76 7.71 -21.29
CA PRO A 101 -4.19 6.39 -21.72
C PRO A 101 -4.70 5.57 -20.53
N ARG A 102 -5.81 4.90 -20.71
CA ARG A 102 -6.30 3.93 -19.72
C ARG A 102 -5.51 2.64 -19.83
N LEU A 103 -5.27 2.01 -18.69
CA LEU A 103 -4.71 0.68 -18.67
C LEU A 103 -5.65 -0.29 -19.40
N PRO A 104 -5.13 -1.23 -20.21
CA PRO A 104 -5.94 -2.27 -20.79
C PRO A 104 -6.71 -3.04 -19.72
N SER A 105 -7.97 -3.29 -19.99
CA SER A 105 -8.77 -4.19 -19.16
C SER A 105 -9.16 -5.40 -19.99
N VAL A 106 -9.05 -6.59 -19.44
CA VAL A 106 -9.38 -7.84 -20.09
C VAL A 106 -10.63 -8.42 -19.44
N GLY A 107 -11.68 -8.59 -20.23
CA GLY A 107 -12.89 -9.28 -19.78
C GLY A 107 -13.69 -8.58 -18.70
N ALA A 108 -14.46 -9.34 -17.94
CA ALA A 108 -15.43 -8.89 -16.94
C ALA A 108 -14.84 -8.78 -15.52
N GLY A 109 -13.53 -8.79 -15.36
CA GLY A 109 -12.87 -8.59 -14.09
C GLY A 109 -11.73 -9.58 -13.80
N PRO A 110 -11.18 -9.57 -12.57
CA PRO A 110 -9.94 -10.29 -12.24
C PRO A 110 -9.99 -11.80 -12.48
N VAL A 111 -11.13 -12.43 -12.29
CA VAL A 111 -11.30 -13.86 -12.50
C VAL A 111 -11.26 -14.21 -14.00
N GLU A 112 -11.88 -13.38 -14.84
CA GLU A 112 -11.84 -13.54 -16.30
C GLU A 112 -10.42 -13.30 -16.84
N GLU A 113 -9.71 -12.32 -16.32
CA GLU A 113 -8.30 -12.08 -16.64
C GLU A 113 -7.43 -13.29 -16.30
N TRP A 114 -7.66 -13.90 -15.13
CA TRP A 114 -6.95 -15.08 -14.69
C TRP A 114 -7.19 -16.27 -15.62
N PHE A 115 -8.44 -16.60 -15.96
CA PHE A 115 -8.76 -17.66 -16.90
C PHE A 115 -8.18 -17.40 -18.29
N THR A 116 -8.19 -16.16 -18.73
CA THR A 116 -7.60 -15.78 -20.02
C THR A 116 -6.10 -16.03 -20.03
N ALA A 117 -5.41 -15.68 -18.95
CA ALA A 117 -3.97 -15.93 -18.82
C ALA A 117 -3.62 -17.42 -18.78
N ILE A 118 -4.42 -18.25 -18.06
CA ILE A 118 -4.25 -19.72 -18.04
C ILE A 118 -4.35 -20.32 -19.45
N LYS A 119 -5.19 -19.75 -20.29
CA LYS A 119 -5.37 -20.19 -21.70
C LYS A 119 -4.31 -19.62 -22.66
N GLY A 120 -3.23 -19.01 -22.14
CA GLY A 120 -2.14 -18.45 -22.92
C GLY A 120 -2.38 -17.03 -23.42
N GLY A 121 -3.38 -16.33 -22.89
CA GLY A 121 -3.62 -14.91 -23.14
C GLY A 121 -2.67 -13.97 -22.37
N PRO A 122 -2.90 -12.65 -22.39
CA PRO A 122 -2.06 -11.70 -21.70
C PRO A 122 -2.06 -11.91 -20.19
N ALA A 123 -0.98 -11.50 -19.52
CA ALA A 123 -0.88 -11.55 -18.07
C ALA A 123 -2.00 -10.71 -17.43
N PRO A 124 -2.62 -11.18 -16.33
CA PRO A 124 -3.67 -10.44 -15.63
C PRO A 124 -3.08 -9.21 -14.94
N GLY A 125 -3.92 -8.19 -14.70
CA GLY A 125 -3.52 -6.97 -14.02
C GLY A 125 -3.03 -7.20 -12.58
N SER A 126 -3.51 -8.26 -11.93
CA SER A 126 -3.11 -8.68 -10.57
C SER A 126 -2.07 -9.80 -10.58
N ASN A 127 -1.19 -9.88 -11.58
CA ASN A 127 -0.12 -10.88 -11.60
C ASN A 127 0.86 -10.72 -10.43
N PHE A 128 1.67 -11.74 -10.17
CA PHE A 128 2.58 -11.75 -9.01
C PHE A 128 3.68 -10.70 -9.07
N ASP A 129 4.11 -10.26 -10.25
CA ASP A 129 5.10 -9.17 -10.37
C ASP A 129 4.59 -7.86 -9.76
N TYR A 130 3.28 -7.66 -9.77
CA TYR A 130 2.61 -6.54 -9.11
C TYR A 130 2.15 -6.90 -7.69
N ALA A 131 1.47 -8.03 -7.53
CA ALA A 131 0.79 -8.38 -6.28
C ALA A 131 1.78 -8.79 -5.17
N ALA A 132 2.90 -9.43 -5.49
CA ALA A 132 3.86 -9.88 -4.47
C ALA A 132 4.54 -8.69 -3.75
N PRO A 133 5.14 -7.70 -4.44
CA PRO A 133 5.69 -6.52 -3.77
C PRO A 133 4.65 -5.71 -2.98
N LEU A 134 3.41 -5.64 -3.47
CA LEU A 134 2.32 -4.98 -2.76
C LEU A 134 1.98 -5.71 -1.46
N SER A 135 1.86 -7.04 -1.51
CA SER A 135 1.60 -7.88 -0.32
C SER A 135 2.74 -7.80 0.68
N GLU A 136 4.00 -7.86 0.22
CA GLU A 136 5.17 -7.68 1.06
C GLU A 136 5.11 -6.35 1.83
N MET A 137 4.82 -5.25 1.15
CA MET A 137 4.67 -3.94 1.78
C MET A 137 3.61 -3.96 2.88
N VAL A 138 2.42 -4.50 2.62
CA VAL A 138 1.32 -4.57 3.60
C VAL A 138 1.70 -5.44 4.81
N LEU A 139 2.33 -6.60 4.56
CA LEU A 139 2.76 -7.51 5.61
C LEU A 139 3.88 -6.92 6.49
N LEU A 140 4.78 -6.12 5.93
CA LEU A 140 5.79 -5.40 6.73
C LEU A 140 5.15 -4.37 7.67
N GLY A 141 4.04 -3.75 7.24
CA GLY A 141 3.24 -2.90 8.14
C GLY A 141 2.62 -3.69 9.29
N ALA A 142 2.03 -4.84 8.98
CA ALA A 142 1.48 -5.75 10.00
C ALA A 142 2.56 -6.23 10.98
N LEU A 143 3.75 -6.56 10.48
CA LEU A 143 4.90 -6.93 11.30
C LEU A 143 5.32 -5.79 12.25
N ALA A 144 5.38 -4.55 11.74
CA ALA A 144 5.67 -3.38 12.55
C ALA A 144 4.61 -3.17 13.64
N GLN A 145 3.33 -3.28 13.29
CA GLN A 145 2.21 -3.18 14.25
C GLN A 145 2.29 -4.25 15.34
N ARG A 146 2.54 -5.50 14.97
CA ARG A 146 2.62 -6.64 15.88
C ARG A 146 3.84 -6.55 16.80
N SER A 147 5.01 -6.22 16.26
CA SER A 147 6.26 -6.14 17.03
C SER A 147 6.42 -4.84 17.81
N GLY A 148 5.83 -3.76 17.34
CA GLY A 148 6.07 -2.41 17.84
C GLY A 148 7.47 -1.89 17.58
N LYS A 149 8.17 -2.47 16.64
CA LYS A 149 9.53 -2.10 16.26
C LYS A 149 9.58 -1.41 14.91
N THR A 150 10.60 -0.62 14.71
CA THR A 150 10.97 -0.16 13.38
C THR A 150 11.50 -1.34 12.57
N ILE A 151 10.95 -1.55 11.37
CA ILE A 151 11.37 -2.63 10.48
C ILE A 151 12.32 -2.06 9.43
N GLU A 152 13.57 -2.47 9.51
CA GLU A 152 14.55 -2.26 8.44
C GLU A 152 14.65 -3.54 7.62
N TRP A 153 13.97 -3.53 6.49
CA TRP A 153 13.79 -4.71 5.65
C TRP A 153 14.94 -4.95 4.70
N ASP A 154 15.43 -6.18 4.65
CA ASP A 154 16.33 -6.70 3.64
C ASP A 154 15.53 -7.62 2.71
N ALA A 155 15.01 -7.05 1.63
CA ALA A 155 14.16 -7.76 0.68
C ALA A 155 14.89 -8.91 -0.04
N LYS A 156 16.22 -8.78 -0.23
CA LYS A 156 17.00 -9.83 -0.90
C LYS A 156 17.09 -11.11 -0.09
N ASN A 157 17.21 -10.96 1.24
CA ASN A 157 17.36 -12.09 2.16
C ASN A 157 16.04 -12.40 2.91
N MET A 158 14.98 -11.63 2.66
CA MET A 158 13.68 -11.76 3.35
C MET A 158 13.82 -11.72 4.87
N LYS A 159 14.55 -10.71 5.40
CA LYS A 159 14.88 -10.59 6.83
C LYS A 159 14.75 -9.17 7.34
N VAL A 160 14.47 -9.06 8.63
CA VAL A 160 14.54 -7.78 9.35
C VAL A 160 15.94 -7.60 9.91
N LYS A 161 16.62 -6.51 9.55
CA LYS A 161 17.97 -6.22 10.03
C LYS A 161 17.96 -6.01 11.53
N GLY A 162 18.87 -6.70 12.22
CA GLY A 162 19.03 -6.59 13.67
C GLY A 162 17.95 -7.29 14.51
N HIS A 163 17.01 -8.02 13.89
CA HIS A 163 15.90 -8.66 14.58
C HIS A 163 15.66 -10.11 14.10
N PRO A 164 16.61 -11.03 14.35
CA PRO A 164 16.47 -12.43 13.92
C PRO A 164 15.27 -13.14 14.59
N GLU A 165 14.79 -12.64 15.71
CA GLU A 165 13.59 -13.15 16.39
C GLU A 165 12.33 -13.07 15.53
N PHE A 166 12.31 -12.23 14.48
CA PHE A 166 11.18 -12.11 13.55
C PHE A 166 11.22 -13.11 12.40
N ASP A 167 12.32 -13.84 12.23
CA ASP A 167 12.45 -14.81 11.12
C ASP A 167 11.33 -15.87 11.17
N THR A 168 10.92 -16.30 12.36
CA THR A 168 9.81 -17.25 12.55
C THR A 168 8.42 -16.66 12.26
N TRP A 169 8.27 -15.33 12.30
CA TRP A 169 7.02 -14.65 11.91
C TRP A 169 6.93 -14.39 10.41
N ILE A 170 8.09 -14.34 9.75
CA ILE A 170 8.19 -14.16 8.31
C ILE A 170 8.03 -15.51 7.59
N LYS A 171 8.70 -16.53 8.11
CA LYS A 171 8.59 -17.90 7.63
C LYS A 171 8.30 -18.83 8.81
N GLU A 172 7.02 -19.12 9.01
CA GLU A 172 6.58 -20.03 10.06
C GLU A 172 7.10 -21.46 9.82
N PRO A 173 7.47 -22.17 10.88
CA PRO A 173 7.81 -23.59 10.76
C PRO A 173 6.63 -24.38 10.21
N VAL A 174 6.87 -25.12 9.14
CA VAL A 174 5.83 -25.94 8.51
C VAL A 174 5.62 -27.21 9.32
N ARG A 175 4.36 -27.65 9.42
CA ARG A 175 4.03 -28.94 10.04
C ARG A 175 4.69 -30.07 9.26
N LYS A 176 5.28 -31.04 9.97
CA LYS A 176 5.92 -32.23 9.37
C LYS A 176 4.99 -32.91 8.36
N GLY A 177 5.48 -33.14 7.15
CA GLY A 177 4.75 -33.70 6.03
C GLY A 177 3.96 -32.69 5.19
N TRP A 178 4.12 -31.39 5.48
CA TRP A 178 3.52 -30.28 4.71
C TRP A 178 4.59 -29.30 4.24
N GLU A 179 5.84 -29.74 4.21
CA GLU A 179 6.95 -28.95 3.72
C GLU A 179 6.76 -28.63 2.23
N TYR A 180 7.03 -27.40 1.84
CA TYR A 180 7.10 -27.03 0.43
C TYR A 180 8.32 -27.72 -0.20
N GLY A 181 8.16 -28.24 -1.40
CA GLY A 181 9.30 -28.78 -2.15
C GLY A 181 10.42 -27.74 -2.31
N GLU A 182 11.67 -28.21 -2.38
CA GLU A 182 12.84 -27.33 -2.55
C GLU A 182 12.83 -26.57 -3.89
N ASP A 183 11.97 -26.97 -4.83
CA ASP A 183 11.87 -26.47 -6.20
C ASP A 183 10.72 -25.46 -6.41
N ILE A 184 10.14 -24.88 -5.33
CA ILE A 184 9.08 -23.86 -5.41
C ILE A 184 9.58 -22.52 -4.95
#